data_a38fb5d83983301728634b8c126dd058
#
_entry.id   a38fb5d83983301728634b8c126dd058
#
_cell.length_a   1.000
_cell.length_b   1.000
_cell.length_c   1.000
_cell.angle_alpha   90.00
_cell.angle_beta   90.00
_cell.angle_gamma   90.00
#
_symmetry.space_group_name_H-M   'P 1'
#
loop_
_entity.id
_entity.type
_entity.pdbx_description
1 polymer ?
#
loop_
_entity_poly.entity_id
_entity_poly.type
_entity_poly.pdbx_seq_one_letter_code
_entity_poly.pdbx_strand_id
1 'polypeptide(L)'
;MTNAGDREKTQPVPDSGCTKSDVEHLFGKCILRFQAFELLMKAILAQHRVSGSDAQPKDTLTRQVDDTQRKTMGLLVGDMMTSFLVPEGQQGQSDETVELSGCSFTFLQQIVLPPDEFARIEAEHRDLVALRNSLVHHFLEERDLRSEAGCHGARQALVVALDRVSRAYNDLSGLALEFAAASKAVA
;
A
#
# COMPACT_ATOMS: atom_id res chain seq x y z
N MET A 1 -31.92 -17.03 -61.56
CA MET A 1 -31.70 -15.80 -60.80
C MET A 1 -30.97 -16.24 -59.55
N THR A 2 -29.63 -16.21 -59.58
CA THR A 2 -28.72 -16.68 -58.56
C THR A 2 -28.20 -15.46 -57.80
N ASN A 3 -28.53 -15.40 -56.53
CA ASN A 3 -28.10 -14.34 -55.62
C ASN A 3 -26.77 -14.76 -55.01
N ALA A 4 -25.68 -14.11 -55.40
CA ALA A 4 -24.34 -14.32 -54.86
C ALA A 4 -24.25 -13.58 -53.54
N GLY A 5 -24.14 -14.35 -52.46
CA GLY A 5 -23.87 -13.79 -51.10
C GLY A 5 -22.47 -13.21 -51.01
N ASP A 6 -22.40 -11.92 -50.77
CA ASP A 6 -21.21 -11.20 -50.41
C ASP A 6 -20.72 -11.70 -49.03
N ARG A 7 -19.62 -12.45 -49.03
CA ARG A 7 -18.88 -12.77 -47.81
C ARG A 7 -18.00 -11.58 -47.48
N GLU A 8 -18.48 -10.78 -46.54
CA GLU A 8 -17.70 -9.75 -45.88
C GLU A 8 -16.44 -10.41 -45.26
N LYS A 9 -15.31 -10.14 -45.90
CA LYS A 9 -14.00 -10.52 -45.36
C LYS A 9 -13.75 -9.68 -44.11
N THR A 10 -14.01 -10.24 -42.94
CA THR A 10 -13.52 -9.72 -41.67
C THR A 10 -12.01 -9.66 -41.76
N GLN A 11 -11.44 -8.47 -41.97
CA GLN A 11 -10.00 -8.26 -41.85
C GLN A 11 -9.58 -8.55 -40.42
N PRO A 12 -8.50 -9.34 -40.19
CA PRO A 12 -7.96 -9.50 -38.85
C PRO A 12 -7.52 -8.13 -38.38
N VAL A 13 -8.05 -7.72 -37.22
CA VAL A 13 -7.56 -6.53 -36.48
C VAL A 13 -6.07 -6.75 -36.31
N PRO A 14 -5.20 -5.83 -36.74
CA PRO A 14 -3.77 -5.97 -36.53
C PRO A 14 -3.53 -6.10 -35.05
N ASP A 15 -2.83 -7.16 -34.66
CA ASP A 15 -2.30 -7.35 -33.31
C ASP A 15 -1.41 -6.13 -33.04
N SER A 16 -1.99 -5.12 -32.38
CA SER A 16 -1.28 -3.86 -32.11
C SER A 16 -0.22 -4.19 -31.07
N GLY A 17 1.00 -4.41 -31.53
CA GLY A 17 2.15 -4.74 -30.71
C GLY A 17 2.27 -3.80 -29.51
N CYS A 18 2.81 -4.29 -28.40
CA CYS A 18 2.96 -3.53 -27.18
C CYS A 18 3.83 -2.29 -27.43
N THR A 19 3.24 -1.10 -27.24
CA THR A 19 3.92 0.17 -27.46
C THR A 19 4.53 0.71 -26.18
N LYS A 20 5.50 1.63 -26.33
CA LYS A 20 6.06 2.38 -25.19
C LYS A 20 4.96 3.14 -24.43
N SER A 21 3.96 3.68 -25.13
CA SER A 21 2.84 4.39 -24.51
C SER A 21 2.00 3.47 -23.61
N ASP A 22 1.82 2.20 -23.97
CA ASP A 22 1.11 1.22 -23.13
C ASP A 22 1.87 0.95 -21.85
N VAL A 23 3.19 0.86 -21.94
CA VAL A 23 4.07 0.68 -20.77
C VAL A 23 4.02 1.91 -19.86
N GLU A 24 4.12 3.13 -20.40
CA GLU A 24 4.04 4.38 -19.66
C GLU A 24 2.69 4.53 -18.95
N HIS A 25 1.59 4.18 -19.63
CA HIS A 25 0.26 4.21 -19.02
C HIS A 25 0.14 3.23 -17.85
N LEU A 26 0.62 1.99 -18.02
CA LEU A 26 0.56 0.97 -16.99
C LEU A 26 1.50 1.30 -15.81
N PHE A 27 2.68 1.86 -16.10
CA PHE A 27 3.60 2.38 -15.09
C PHE A 27 2.92 3.45 -14.23
N GLY A 28 2.25 4.43 -14.86
CA GLY A 28 1.47 5.43 -14.15
C GLY A 28 0.42 4.84 -13.22
N LYS A 29 -0.30 3.80 -13.68
CA LYS A 29 -1.27 3.07 -12.84
C LYS A 29 -0.61 2.41 -11.63
N CYS A 30 0.56 1.79 -11.80
CA CYS A 30 1.30 1.19 -10.70
C CYS A 30 1.68 2.24 -9.64
N ILE A 31 2.25 3.36 -10.07
CA ILE A 31 2.66 4.43 -9.16
C ILE A 31 1.46 5.00 -8.39
N LEU A 32 0.36 5.27 -9.07
CA LEU A 32 -0.87 5.75 -8.41
C LEU A 32 -1.41 4.73 -7.39
N ARG A 33 -1.33 3.44 -7.69
CA ARG A 33 -1.77 2.40 -6.75
C ARG A 33 -0.85 2.32 -5.53
N PHE A 34 0.47 2.45 -5.69
CA PHE A 34 1.40 2.55 -4.56
C PHE A 34 1.14 3.78 -3.70
N GLN A 35 0.86 4.93 -4.31
CA GLN A 35 0.47 6.14 -3.58
C GLN A 35 -0.83 5.96 -2.78
N ALA A 36 -1.83 5.31 -3.38
CA ALA A 36 -3.08 5.00 -2.69
C ALA A 36 -2.85 4.06 -1.49
N PHE A 37 -1.98 3.06 -1.65
CA PHE A 37 -1.58 2.15 -0.56
C PHE A 37 -0.84 2.90 0.57
N GLU A 38 0.09 3.79 0.22
CA GLU A 38 0.81 4.63 1.18
C GLU A 38 -0.15 5.58 1.95
N LEU A 39 -1.11 6.20 1.26
CA LEU A 39 -2.13 7.06 1.89
C LEU A 39 -3.03 6.27 2.86
N LEU A 40 -3.38 5.03 2.52
CA LEU A 40 -4.17 4.18 3.40
C LEU A 40 -3.39 3.80 4.66
N MET A 41 -2.10 3.44 4.54
CA MET A 41 -1.23 3.21 5.71
C MET A 41 -1.15 4.44 6.61
N LYS A 42 -0.97 5.63 6.02
CA LYS A 42 -0.95 6.90 6.77
C LYS A 42 -2.24 7.12 7.54
N ALA A 43 -3.39 6.87 6.91
CA ALA A 43 -4.68 7.02 7.56
C ALA A 43 -4.87 6.07 8.75
N ILE A 44 -4.47 4.79 8.62
CA ILE A 44 -4.53 3.81 9.69
C ILE A 44 -3.60 4.23 10.84
N LEU A 45 -2.32 4.53 10.53
CA LEU A 45 -1.32 4.88 11.53
C LEU A 45 -1.63 6.20 12.25
N ALA A 46 -2.34 7.12 11.62
CA ALA A 46 -2.79 8.34 12.29
C ALA A 46 -3.90 8.08 13.32
N GLN A 47 -4.64 6.97 13.22
CA GLN A 47 -5.80 6.67 14.06
C GLN A 47 -5.53 5.58 15.12
N HIS A 48 -4.54 4.70 14.91
CA HIS A 48 -4.33 3.55 15.79
C HIS A 48 -3.83 3.92 17.19
N ARG A 49 -3.20 5.07 17.33
CA ARG A 49 -2.68 5.59 18.62
C ARG A 49 -3.21 6.99 18.88
N VAL A 50 -3.93 7.16 19.95
CA VAL A 50 -4.38 8.47 20.42
C VAL A 50 -3.78 8.71 21.79
N SER A 51 -2.93 9.73 21.90
CA SER A 51 -2.36 10.17 23.18
C SER A 51 -2.82 11.58 23.49
N GLY A 52 -3.16 11.85 24.73
CA GLY A 52 -3.56 13.17 25.18
C GLY A 52 -3.04 13.46 26.58
N SER A 53 -2.80 14.74 26.85
CA SER A 53 -2.60 15.25 28.21
C SER A 53 -3.59 16.38 28.46
N ASP A 54 -3.93 16.64 29.72
CA ASP A 54 -4.84 17.71 30.11
C ASP A 54 -4.42 19.10 29.61
N ALA A 55 -3.13 19.28 29.28
CA ALA A 55 -2.60 20.59 28.91
C ALA A 55 -2.87 21.00 27.44
N GLN A 56 -2.79 20.07 26.45
CA GLN A 56 -2.96 20.43 25.00
C GLN A 56 -3.25 19.18 24.11
N PRO A 57 -4.46 18.59 24.13
CA PRO A 57 -4.73 17.38 23.36
C PRO A 57 -4.76 17.61 21.83
N LYS A 58 -5.14 18.80 21.38
CA LYS A 58 -5.24 19.10 19.93
C LYS A 58 -3.88 19.23 19.23
N ASP A 59 -2.88 19.78 19.89
CA ASP A 59 -1.54 19.99 19.31
C ASP A 59 -0.81 18.66 19.15
N THR A 60 -1.05 17.71 20.04
CA THR A 60 -0.43 16.37 19.99
C THR A 60 -0.95 15.58 18.78
N LEU A 61 -2.28 15.58 18.55
CA LEU A 61 -2.88 14.93 17.39
C LEU A 61 -2.41 15.54 16.07
N THR A 62 -2.35 16.86 16.00
CA THR A 62 -1.91 17.56 14.78
C THR A 62 -0.45 17.18 14.45
N ARG A 63 0.44 17.19 15.43
CA ARG A 63 1.85 16.78 15.23
C ARG A 63 1.96 15.33 14.79
N GLN A 64 1.23 14.42 15.39
CA GLN A 64 1.26 13.00 15.03
C GLN A 64 0.79 12.77 13.58
N VAL A 65 -0.25 13.48 13.14
CA VAL A 65 -0.71 13.44 11.75
C VAL A 65 0.35 14.00 10.82
N ASP A 66 0.93 15.16 11.13
CA ASP A 66 1.96 15.81 10.31
C ASP A 66 3.22 14.94 10.18
N ASP A 67 3.68 14.32 11.28
CA ASP A 67 4.82 13.41 11.27
C ASP A 67 4.55 12.17 10.41
N THR A 68 3.35 11.60 10.52
CA THR A 68 2.95 10.44 9.70
C THR A 68 2.88 10.80 8.21
N GLN A 69 2.41 12.00 7.87
CA GLN A 69 2.31 12.46 6.47
C GLN A 69 3.67 12.59 5.77
N ARG A 70 4.74 12.84 6.50
CA ARG A 70 6.10 12.99 5.96
C ARG A 70 6.86 11.67 5.79
N LYS A 71 6.35 10.57 6.34
CA LYS A 71 7.02 9.27 6.28
C LYS A 71 6.98 8.67 4.89
N THR A 72 8.08 8.04 4.51
CA THR A 72 8.16 7.23 3.29
C THR A 72 7.47 5.87 3.48
N MET A 73 7.12 5.19 2.40
CA MET A 73 6.49 3.86 2.45
C MET A 73 7.27 2.87 3.33
N GLY A 74 8.61 2.87 3.28
CA GLY A 74 9.42 1.98 4.10
C GLY A 74 9.30 2.26 5.61
N LEU A 75 9.26 3.53 6.01
CA LEU A 75 9.03 3.92 7.40
C LEU A 75 7.61 3.57 7.86
N LEU A 76 6.61 3.78 7.01
CA LEU A 76 5.22 3.43 7.30
C LEU A 76 5.04 1.92 7.51
N VAL A 77 5.70 1.08 6.69
CA VAL A 77 5.70 -0.37 6.88
C VAL A 77 6.38 -0.73 8.21
N GLY A 78 7.52 -0.11 8.54
CA GLY A 78 8.17 -0.31 9.83
C GLY A 78 7.24 0.02 11.01
N ASP A 79 6.61 1.19 10.99
CA ASP A 79 5.67 1.60 12.03
C ASP A 79 4.47 0.66 12.13
N MET A 80 3.92 0.24 10.99
CA MET A 80 2.79 -0.68 10.95
C MET A 80 3.14 -2.02 11.63
N MET A 81 4.33 -2.57 11.35
CA MET A 81 4.78 -3.84 11.92
C MET A 81 5.25 -3.76 13.37
N THR A 82 5.49 -2.57 13.89
CA THR A 82 5.93 -2.40 15.29
C THR A 82 4.83 -1.89 16.22
N SER A 83 3.82 -1.18 15.68
CA SER A 83 2.85 -0.51 16.54
C SER A 83 1.39 -0.88 16.27
N PHE A 84 1.04 -1.28 15.03
CA PHE A 84 -0.35 -1.60 14.65
C PHE A 84 -0.59 -3.10 14.50
N LEU A 85 0.25 -3.81 13.74
CA LEU A 85 0.23 -5.26 13.63
C LEU A 85 1.31 -5.80 14.57
N VAL A 86 0.93 -6.65 15.52
CA VAL A 86 1.87 -7.19 16.50
C VAL A 86 1.72 -8.69 16.62
N PRO A 87 2.82 -9.45 16.77
CA PRO A 87 2.73 -10.88 17.01
C PRO A 87 2.17 -11.17 18.39
N GLU A 88 1.53 -12.33 18.54
CA GLU A 88 1.08 -12.81 19.84
C GLU A 88 2.21 -12.79 20.86
N GLY A 89 1.90 -12.32 22.09
CA GLY A 89 2.84 -12.22 23.20
C GLY A 89 3.63 -10.89 23.26
N GLN A 90 3.48 -10.00 22.28
CA GLN A 90 4.14 -8.69 22.28
C GLN A 90 3.16 -7.51 22.41
N GLN A 91 1.92 -7.77 22.80
CA GLN A 91 0.90 -6.75 22.97
C GLN A 91 1.29 -5.77 24.09
N GLY A 92 1.02 -4.49 23.87
CA GLY A 92 1.14 -3.47 24.93
C GLY A 92 2.57 -3.03 25.28
N GLN A 93 3.57 -3.53 24.59
CA GLN A 93 4.94 -3.01 24.71
C GLN A 93 5.07 -1.66 23.97
N SER A 94 4.56 -0.60 24.58
CA SER A 94 4.91 0.76 24.17
C SER A 94 6.07 1.23 25.04
N ASP A 95 7.22 1.42 24.43
CA ASP A 95 8.51 1.76 25.06
C ASP A 95 8.58 3.21 25.62
N GLU A 96 7.47 3.91 25.74
CA GLU A 96 7.46 5.27 26.28
C GLU A 96 6.66 5.36 27.59
N THR A 97 7.31 5.05 28.70
CA THR A 97 6.96 5.66 29.99
C THR A 97 7.47 7.10 30.00
N VAL A 98 6.72 8.01 29.39
CA VAL A 98 6.94 9.42 29.64
C VAL A 98 6.39 9.70 31.02
N GLU A 99 7.28 9.94 32.01
CA GLU A 99 6.90 10.49 33.30
C GLU A 99 6.38 11.93 33.06
N LEU A 100 5.08 12.04 32.86
CA LEU A 100 4.41 13.33 32.81
C LEU A 100 3.83 13.63 34.17
N SER A 101 4.28 14.73 34.74
CA SER A 101 3.61 15.36 35.90
C SER A 101 2.25 15.93 35.40
N GLY A 102 1.22 15.08 35.42
CA GLY A 102 -0.11 15.44 34.99
C GLY A 102 -0.93 14.20 34.55
N CYS A 103 -2.23 14.34 34.37
CA CYS A 103 -3.06 13.28 33.80
C CYS A 103 -2.75 13.13 32.31
N SER A 104 -2.15 12.02 31.91
CA SER A 104 -1.96 11.63 30.51
C SER A 104 -2.67 10.32 30.24
N PHE A 105 -3.23 10.18 29.03
CA PHE A 105 -3.79 8.92 28.56
C PHE A 105 -3.20 8.56 27.20
N THR A 106 -3.02 7.28 26.97
CA THR A 106 -2.70 6.74 25.66
C THR A 106 -3.70 5.64 25.35
N PHE A 107 -4.40 5.78 24.26
CA PHE A 107 -5.23 4.73 23.69
C PHE A 107 -4.50 4.13 22.50
N LEU A 108 -4.23 2.83 22.54
CA LEU A 108 -3.52 2.11 21.52
C LEU A 108 -4.39 0.96 21.02
N GLN A 109 -4.65 0.93 19.73
CA GLN A 109 -5.32 -0.19 19.09
C GLN A 109 -4.31 -0.99 18.28
N GLN A 110 -4.25 -2.29 18.53
CA GLN A 110 -3.35 -3.22 17.86
C GLN A 110 -4.13 -4.40 17.32
N ILE A 111 -3.70 -4.92 16.18
CA ILE A 111 -4.16 -6.20 15.64
C ILE A 111 -3.11 -7.23 15.99
N VAL A 112 -3.53 -8.24 16.74
CA VAL A 112 -2.66 -9.34 17.18
C VAL A 112 -2.73 -10.46 16.18
N LEU A 113 -1.60 -10.92 15.67
CA LEU A 113 -1.49 -11.95 14.65
C LEU A 113 -0.71 -13.15 15.17
N PRO A 114 -1.03 -14.38 14.75
CA PRO A 114 -0.15 -15.53 14.93
C PRO A 114 1.24 -15.24 14.36
N PRO A 115 2.33 -15.74 14.99
CA PRO A 115 3.69 -15.38 14.61
C PRO A 115 4.06 -15.68 13.16
N ASP A 116 3.58 -16.78 12.59
CA ASP A 116 3.78 -17.18 11.20
C ASP A 116 3.01 -16.26 10.23
N GLU A 117 1.81 -15.85 10.57
CA GLU A 117 1.03 -14.90 9.78
C GLU A 117 1.66 -13.51 9.83
N PHE A 118 2.10 -13.06 11.00
CA PHE A 118 2.83 -11.80 11.15
C PHE A 118 4.08 -11.79 10.26
N ALA A 119 4.92 -12.83 10.33
CA ALA A 119 6.13 -12.93 9.52
C ALA A 119 5.83 -12.92 8.00
N ARG A 120 4.76 -13.58 7.57
CA ARG A 120 4.32 -13.58 6.18
C ARG A 120 3.93 -12.18 5.72
N ILE A 121 3.08 -11.49 6.49
CA ILE A 121 2.61 -10.13 6.18
C ILE A 121 3.78 -9.14 6.16
N GLU A 122 4.70 -9.25 7.13
CA GLU A 122 5.90 -8.41 7.19
C GLU A 122 6.77 -8.59 5.94
N ALA A 123 7.03 -9.83 5.53
CA ALA A 123 7.80 -10.13 4.32
C ALA A 123 7.12 -9.57 3.07
N GLU A 124 5.81 -9.77 2.91
CA GLU A 124 5.03 -9.25 1.78
C GLU A 124 5.10 -7.71 1.68
N HIS A 125 5.00 -7.01 2.80
CA HIS A 125 5.07 -5.55 2.83
C HIS A 125 6.49 -5.02 2.54
N ARG A 126 7.53 -5.69 3.05
CA ARG A 126 8.93 -5.36 2.70
C ARG A 126 9.21 -5.55 1.22
N ASP A 127 8.69 -6.62 0.63
CA ASP A 127 8.79 -6.88 -0.81
C ASP A 127 8.07 -5.81 -1.65
N LEU A 128 6.94 -5.28 -1.17
CA LEU A 128 6.26 -4.17 -1.84
C LEU A 128 7.08 -2.87 -1.78
N VAL A 129 7.76 -2.60 -0.68
CA VAL A 129 8.69 -1.46 -0.58
C VAL A 129 9.83 -1.62 -1.59
N ALA A 130 10.44 -2.81 -1.69
CA ALA A 130 11.49 -3.10 -2.65
C ALA A 130 11.00 -2.95 -4.09
N LEU A 131 9.81 -3.48 -4.40
CA LEU A 131 9.18 -3.37 -5.71
C LEU A 131 8.91 -1.91 -6.10
N ARG A 132 8.34 -1.12 -5.19
CA ARG A 132 8.10 0.32 -5.41
C ARG A 132 9.43 1.05 -5.70
N ASN A 133 10.48 0.75 -4.94
CA ASN A 133 11.77 1.39 -5.12
C ASN A 133 12.41 1.01 -6.45
N SER A 134 12.35 -0.26 -6.87
CA SER A 134 12.79 -0.69 -8.21
C SER A 134 12.02 0.04 -9.31
N LEU A 135 10.68 0.13 -9.21
CA LEU A 135 9.89 0.84 -10.20
C LEU A 135 10.25 2.33 -10.29
N VAL A 136 10.41 3.02 -9.15
CA VAL A 136 10.66 4.47 -9.15
C VAL A 136 12.08 4.82 -9.56
N HIS A 137 13.07 4.03 -9.18
CA HIS A 137 14.48 4.40 -9.35
C HIS A 137 15.20 3.64 -10.45
N HIS A 138 14.79 2.41 -10.78
CA HIS A 138 15.54 1.52 -11.66
C HIS A 138 14.78 1.03 -12.89
N PHE A 139 13.49 1.33 -13.02
CA PHE A 139 12.63 0.79 -14.07
C PHE A 139 13.19 1.02 -15.48
N LEU A 140 13.67 2.24 -15.77
CA LEU A 140 14.22 2.59 -17.08
C LEU A 140 15.63 2.04 -17.31
N GLU A 141 16.39 1.74 -16.26
CA GLU A 141 17.70 1.11 -16.35
C GLU A 141 17.59 -0.39 -16.65
N GLU A 142 16.56 -1.03 -16.09
CA GLU A 142 16.32 -2.47 -16.18
C GLU A 142 15.54 -2.88 -17.44
N ARG A 143 14.92 -1.93 -18.16
CA ARG A 143 13.97 -2.21 -19.25
C ARG A 143 14.33 -1.51 -20.56
N ASP A 144 14.44 -2.29 -21.62
CA ASP A 144 14.60 -1.76 -22.99
C ASP A 144 13.22 -1.41 -23.58
N LEU A 145 12.87 -0.13 -23.54
CA LEU A 145 11.60 0.35 -24.12
C LEU A 145 11.74 0.76 -25.60
N ARG A 146 12.88 0.47 -26.25
CA ARG A 146 13.12 0.81 -27.67
C ARG A 146 12.70 -0.32 -28.60
N SER A 147 12.61 -1.54 -28.08
CA SER A 147 12.18 -2.72 -28.82
C SER A 147 10.77 -3.17 -28.41
N GLU A 148 10.02 -3.78 -29.32
CA GLU A 148 8.71 -4.34 -29.05
C GLU A 148 8.80 -5.45 -27.98
N ALA A 149 9.78 -6.32 -28.09
CA ALA A 149 10.02 -7.37 -27.09
C ALA A 149 10.30 -6.80 -25.70
N GLY A 150 11.09 -5.72 -25.60
CA GLY A 150 11.37 -5.03 -24.36
C GLY A 150 10.11 -4.36 -23.77
N CYS A 151 9.30 -3.71 -24.61
CA CYS A 151 8.00 -3.17 -24.18
C CYS A 151 7.07 -4.27 -23.68
N HIS A 152 7.00 -5.42 -24.34
CA HIS A 152 6.20 -6.56 -23.90
C HIS A 152 6.66 -7.09 -22.53
N GLY A 153 7.96 -7.29 -22.34
CA GLY A 153 8.53 -7.71 -21.06
C GLY A 153 8.29 -6.70 -19.93
N ALA A 154 8.43 -5.40 -20.22
CA ALA A 154 8.15 -4.33 -19.28
C ALA A 154 6.66 -4.32 -18.88
N ARG A 155 5.75 -4.47 -19.86
CA ARG A 155 4.30 -4.55 -19.61
C ARG A 155 3.95 -5.73 -18.72
N GLN A 156 4.50 -6.92 -18.99
CA GLN A 156 4.26 -8.10 -18.13
C GLN A 156 4.69 -7.87 -16.68
N ALA A 157 5.88 -7.30 -16.48
CA ALA A 157 6.39 -6.98 -15.14
C ALA A 157 5.46 -5.99 -14.41
N LEU A 158 4.97 -4.96 -15.11
CA LEU A 158 4.06 -3.97 -14.54
C LEU A 158 2.68 -4.56 -14.21
N VAL A 159 2.16 -5.48 -15.02
CA VAL A 159 0.91 -6.20 -14.71
C VAL A 159 1.04 -6.97 -13.40
N VAL A 160 2.15 -7.70 -13.22
CA VAL A 160 2.43 -8.43 -11.97
C VAL A 160 2.58 -7.46 -10.79
N ALA A 161 3.30 -6.35 -10.98
CA ALA A 161 3.47 -5.33 -9.95
C ALA A 161 2.14 -4.71 -9.53
N LEU A 162 1.29 -4.34 -10.49
CA LEU A 162 -0.03 -3.76 -10.24
C LEU A 162 -0.95 -4.74 -9.50
N ASP A 163 -0.94 -6.01 -9.86
CA ASP A 163 -1.70 -7.06 -9.19
C ASP A 163 -1.25 -7.23 -7.73
N ARG A 164 0.06 -7.29 -7.48
CA ARG A 164 0.62 -7.39 -6.13
C ARG A 164 0.21 -6.23 -5.23
N VAL A 165 0.43 -4.99 -5.68
CA VAL A 165 0.07 -3.81 -4.87
C VAL A 165 -1.44 -3.66 -4.73
N SER A 166 -2.24 -4.09 -5.72
CA SER A 166 -3.70 -4.04 -5.63
C SER A 166 -4.25 -5.03 -4.62
N ARG A 167 -3.70 -6.24 -4.54
CA ARG A 167 -4.05 -7.21 -3.49
C ARG A 167 -3.73 -6.66 -2.12
N ALA A 168 -2.51 -6.20 -1.89
CA ALA A 168 -2.11 -5.61 -0.61
C ALA A 168 -2.98 -4.41 -0.21
N TYR A 169 -3.35 -3.56 -1.17
CA TYR A 169 -4.27 -2.45 -0.91
C TYR A 169 -5.65 -2.94 -0.47
N ASN A 170 -6.19 -3.97 -1.11
CA ASN A 170 -7.49 -4.52 -0.77
C ASN A 170 -7.47 -5.19 0.60
N ASP A 171 -6.43 -5.96 0.92
CA ASP A 171 -6.25 -6.62 2.22
C ASP A 171 -6.14 -5.58 3.34
N LEU A 172 -5.33 -4.55 3.15
CA LEU A 172 -5.21 -3.45 4.11
C LEU A 172 -6.51 -2.65 4.25
N SER A 173 -7.28 -2.48 3.15
CA SER A 173 -8.59 -1.83 3.19
C SER A 173 -9.60 -2.64 4.00
N GLY A 174 -9.58 -3.96 3.89
CA GLY A 174 -10.37 -4.87 4.71
C GLY A 174 -10.07 -4.68 6.20
N LEU A 175 -8.78 -4.74 6.57
CA LEU A 175 -8.33 -4.50 7.94
C LEU A 175 -8.73 -3.12 8.47
N ALA A 176 -8.64 -2.07 7.64
CA ALA A 176 -9.04 -0.73 8.03
C ALA A 176 -10.55 -0.62 8.32
N LEU A 177 -11.38 -1.32 7.55
CA LEU A 177 -12.83 -1.37 7.77
C LEU A 177 -13.19 -2.11 9.06
N GLU A 178 -12.57 -3.25 9.31
CA GLU A 178 -12.74 -4.01 10.56
C GLU A 178 -12.30 -3.18 11.78
N PHE A 179 -11.16 -2.52 11.68
CA PHE A 179 -10.64 -1.61 12.69
C PHE A 179 -11.62 -0.47 12.98
N ALA A 180 -12.15 0.18 11.95
CA ALA A 180 -13.14 1.26 12.11
C ALA A 180 -14.45 0.78 12.72
N ALA A 181 -14.88 -0.44 12.42
CA ALA A 181 -16.07 -1.05 13.01
C ALA A 181 -15.87 -1.36 14.50
N ALA A 182 -14.72 -1.93 14.86
CA ALA A 182 -14.35 -2.23 16.25
C ALA A 182 -14.27 -0.95 17.10
N SER A 183 -13.67 0.12 16.56
CA SER A 183 -13.56 1.42 17.25
C SER A 183 -14.91 2.04 17.56
N LYS A 184 -15.89 1.88 16.68
CA LYS A 184 -17.27 2.38 16.90
C LYS A 184 -18.06 1.58 17.96
N ALA A 185 -17.71 0.32 18.15
CA ALA A 185 -18.39 -0.54 19.13
C ALA A 185 -17.95 -0.25 20.58
N VAL A 186 -16.80 0.42 20.76
CA VAL A 186 -16.20 0.74 22.07
C VAL A 186 -16.51 2.20 22.49
N ALA A 187 -16.94 3.05 21.57
CA ALA A 187 -17.30 4.46 21.81
C ALA A 187 -18.77 4.61 22.21
#